data_7d72560b88173c6123a72548e6cb8b13
#
_entry.id   7d72560b88173c6123a72548e6cb8b13
#
_cell.length_a   1.000
_cell.length_b   1.000
_cell.length_c   1.000
_cell.angle_alpha   90.00
_cell.angle_beta   90.00
_cell.angle_gamma   90.00
#
_symmetry.space_group_name_H-M   'P 1'
#
loop_
_entity.id
_entity.type
_entity.pdbx_description
1 polymer ?
#
loop_
_entity_poly.entity_id
_entity_poly.type
_entity_poly.pdbx_seq_one_letter_code
_entity_poly.pdbx_strand_id
1 'polypeptide(L)'
;MMLEDFKIQWFPGHMTKAKRMMESQIKLVDVVVEMLDARIPRSSTNPMLQDILGSKPKVIALNKIDMADKAQTDVWLEKIKHSGLPVCKIDCATGKGVKQLISAVQLAAKPVIDKWLKKGVRNRPVRVMIVGIPNVGKSTLINRLVGKNKVMAADKPGVTRGQQWVTIAKGLELLDTPGVLWPKFDDPSVGFALAVTGAIKEDVFDREQAVELLLDLLIRKYPQDLLNKYAVSLEQGDDVNAVMAKIAVARGCLKSGGQLDIDKVVQLVLRDFRAGRLGRFTIDEP
;
A
#
# COMPACT_ATOMS: atom_id res chain seq x y z
N MET A 1 -3.42 21.66 15.58
CA MET A 1 -4.01 21.52 14.23
C MET A 1 -4.85 20.27 14.20
N MET A 2 -6.06 20.30 13.62
CA MET A 2 -6.94 19.13 13.64
C MET A 2 -6.83 18.37 12.33
N LEU A 3 -6.92 17.03 12.38
CA LEU A 3 -6.87 16.15 11.21
C LEU A 3 -8.02 16.44 10.22
N GLU A 4 -9.14 16.96 10.72
CA GLU A 4 -10.31 17.38 9.93
C GLU A 4 -9.99 18.53 8.95
N ASP A 5 -8.94 19.34 9.23
CA ASP A 5 -8.51 20.42 8.37
C ASP A 5 -7.59 19.98 7.23
N PHE A 6 -7.15 18.72 7.22
CA PHE A 6 -6.26 18.21 6.18
C PHE A 6 -6.96 18.07 4.84
N LYS A 7 -6.53 18.85 3.85
CA LYS A 7 -7.15 18.91 2.52
C LYS A 7 -6.22 18.35 1.44
N ILE A 8 -6.80 17.57 0.55
CA ILE A 8 -6.14 17.09 -0.66
C ILE A 8 -6.79 17.76 -1.85
N GLN A 9 -6.00 18.41 -2.69
CA GLN A 9 -6.44 18.94 -3.97
C GLN A 9 -6.46 17.81 -5.01
N TRP A 10 -7.54 17.03 -5.02
CA TRP A 10 -7.64 15.85 -5.84
C TRP A 10 -8.57 16.07 -7.02
N PHE A 11 -8.06 15.86 -8.25
CA PHE A 11 -8.85 16.07 -9.48
C PHE A 11 -9.43 14.74 -10.01
N PRO A 12 -10.75 14.58 -10.05
CA PRO A 12 -11.43 13.31 -10.38
C PRO A 12 -11.34 12.86 -11.84
N GLY A 13 -10.86 13.71 -12.77
CA GLY A 13 -10.91 13.43 -14.21
C GLY A 13 -10.19 12.15 -14.68
N HIS A 14 -9.05 11.78 -14.07
CA HIS A 14 -8.32 10.58 -14.45
C HIS A 14 -8.93 9.26 -13.94
N MET A 15 -9.87 9.33 -13.04
CA MET A 15 -10.35 8.22 -12.24
C MET A 15 -11.55 7.50 -12.82
N THR A 16 -12.39 8.20 -13.57
CA THR A 16 -13.45 7.55 -14.35
C THR A 16 -12.86 6.61 -15.40
N LYS A 17 -11.73 7.01 -16.01
CA LYS A 17 -10.97 6.15 -16.94
C LYS A 17 -10.36 4.95 -16.20
N ALA A 18 -9.77 5.17 -15.03
CA ALA A 18 -9.17 4.13 -14.21
C ALA A 18 -10.23 3.12 -13.71
N LYS A 19 -11.40 3.58 -13.27
CA LYS A 19 -12.54 2.73 -12.88
C LYS A 19 -12.98 1.83 -14.04
N ARG A 20 -13.27 2.42 -15.22
CA ARG A 20 -13.67 1.67 -16.42
C ARG A 20 -12.63 0.64 -16.85
N MET A 21 -11.34 1.01 -16.77
CA MET A 21 -10.24 0.10 -17.07
C MET A 21 -10.22 -1.08 -16.07
N MET A 22 -10.37 -0.82 -14.77
CA MET A 22 -10.43 -1.84 -13.74
C MET A 22 -11.64 -2.77 -13.95
N GLU A 23 -12.82 -2.23 -14.22
CA GLU A 23 -14.04 -2.99 -14.52
C GLU A 23 -13.85 -3.92 -15.74
N SER A 24 -13.17 -3.45 -16.78
CA SER A 24 -12.88 -4.27 -17.96
C SER A 24 -11.87 -5.39 -17.66
N GLN A 25 -10.83 -5.10 -16.88
CA GLN A 25 -9.79 -6.06 -16.53
C GLN A 25 -10.28 -7.12 -15.55
N ILE A 26 -11.09 -6.73 -14.56
CA ILE A 26 -11.67 -7.66 -13.58
C ILE A 26 -12.52 -8.74 -14.26
N LYS A 27 -13.19 -8.44 -15.38
CA LYS A 27 -13.94 -9.45 -16.14
C LYS A 27 -13.07 -10.59 -16.70
N LEU A 28 -11.79 -10.34 -16.88
CA LEU A 28 -10.85 -11.28 -17.51
C LEU A 28 -10.15 -12.21 -16.52
N VAL A 29 -10.26 -11.93 -15.22
CA VAL A 29 -9.56 -12.65 -14.16
C VAL A 29 -10.52 -13.47 -13.30
N ASP A 30 -9.99 -14.46 -12.64
CA ASP A 30 -10.73 -15.45 -11.85
C ASP A 30 -10.60 -15.17 -10.34
N VAL A 31 -9.47 -14.62 -9.92
CA VAL A 31 -9.16 -14.27 -8.53
C VAL A 31 -8.50 -12.88 -8.48
N VAL A 32 -8.82 -12.09 -7.48
CA VAL A 32 -8.17 -10.80 -7.25
C VAL A 32 -7.38 -10.83 -5.95
N VAL A 33 -6.14 -10.35 -6.00
CA VAL A 33 -5.30 -10.07 -4.83
C VAL A 33 -5.34 -8.58 -4.57
N GLU A 34 -5.94 -8.17 -3.46
CA GLU A 34 -5.89 -6.78 -3.00
C GLU A 34 -4.71 -6.58 -2.05
N MET A 35 -3.76 -5.75 -2.47
CA MET A 35 -2.60 -5.40 -1.63
C MET A 35 -2.92 -4.20 -0.76
N LEU A 36 -2.77 -4.37 0.54
CA LEU A 36 -2.88 -3.32 1.55
C LEU A 36 -1.51 -3.00 2.14
N ASP A 37 -1.30 -1.75 2.55
CA ASP A 37 -0.13 -1.32 3.31
C ASP A 37 -0.41 -1.53 4.81
N ALA A 38 0.39 -2.35 5.48
CA ALA A 38 0.19 -2.70 6.89
C ALA A 38 0.31 -1.50 7.85
N ARG A 39 0.86 -0.38 7.40
CA ARG A 39 0.90 0.88 8.15
C ARG A 39 -0.44 1.60 8.15
N ILE A 40 -1.25 1.35 7.12
CA ILE A 40 -2.54 2.00 6.85
C ILE A 40 -3.56 1.00 6.26
N PRO A 41 -3.92 -0.10 6.96
CA PRO A 41 -4.72 -1.17 6.40
C PRO A 41 -6.11 -0.72 5.94
N ARG A 42 -6.81 0.09 6.75
CA ARG A 42 -8.12 0.68 6.40
C ARG A 42 -7.98 1.66 5.24
N SER A 43 -7.08 2.61 5.36
CA SER A 43 -6.90 3.69 4.39
C SER A 43 -6.34 3.21 3.05
N SER A 44 -5.71 2.05 2.99
CA SER A 44 -5.25 1.43 1.74
C SER A 44 -6.27 0.51 1.08
N THR A 45 -7.40 0.19 1.74
CA THR A 45 -8.49 -0.59 1.16
C THR A 45 -9.25 0.26 0.14
N ASN A 46 -9.49 -0.30 -1.05
CA ASN A 46 -10.25 0.39 -2.09
C ASN A 46 -11.75 0.06 -1.97
N PRO A 47 -12.59 1.01 -1.53
CA PRO A 47 -14.03 0.75 -1.32
C PRO A 47 -14.77 0.38 -2.61
N MET A 48 -14.32 0.86 -3.77
CA MET A 48 -14.95 0.54 -5.06
C MET A 48 -14.70 -0.89 -5.53
N LEU A 49 -13.67 -1.56 -5.00
CA LEU A 49 -13.39 -2.95 -5.38
C LEU A 49 -14.53 -3.89 -5.01
N GLN A 50 -15.18 -3.67 -3.87
CA GLN A 50 -16.28 -4.51 -3.41
C GLN A 50 -17.40 -4.56 -4.45
N ASP A 51 -17.79 -3.40 -4.98
CA ASP A 51 -18.86 -3.28 -5.97
C ASP A 51 -18.48 -3.89 -7.32
N ILE A 52 -17.22 -3.71 -7.74
CA ILE A 52 -16.72 -4.16 -9.05
C ILE A 52 -16.45 -5.65 -9.07
N LEU A 53 -16.01 -6.24 -7.97
CA LEU A 53 -15.67 -7.65 -7.87
C LEU A 53 -16.88 -8.58 -7.93
N GLY A 54 -18.02 -8.16 -7.39
CA GLY A 54 -19.20 -9.02 -7.26
C GLY A 54 -18.86 -10.29 -6.47
N SER A 55 -19.10 -11.46 -7.07
CA SER A 55 -18.84 -12.78 -6.46
C SER A 55 -17.45 -13.35 -6.70
N LYS A 56 -16.53 -12.58 -7.30
CA LYS A 56 -15.17 -13.08 -7.56
C LYS A 56 -14.38 -13.26 -6.25
N PRO A 57 -13.64 -14.37 -6.12
CA PRO A 57 -12.75 -14.58 -4.98
C PRO A 57 -11.73 -13.45 -4.83
N LYS A 58 -11.60 -12.95 -3.60
CA LYS A 58 -10.61 -11.94 -3.21
C LYS A 58 -9.70 -12.47 -2.12
N VAL A 59 -8.40 -12.24 -2.24
CA VAL A 59 -7.38 -12.51 -1.22
C VAL A 59 -6.70 -11.22 -0.84
N ILE A 60 -6.56 -10.95 0.45
CA ILE A 60 -5.86 -9.77 0.97
C ILE A 60 -4.39 -10.10 1.18
N ALA A 61 -3.51 -9.26 0.63
CA ALA A 61 -2.07 -9.28 0.88
C ALA A 61 -1.67 -8.06 1.70
N LEU A 62 -1.51 -8.22 3.02
CA LEU A 62 -1.07 -7.16 3.92
C LEU A 62 0.44 -7.03 3.83
N ASN A 63 0.92 -6.03 3.07
CA ASN A 63 2.34 -5.81 2.75
C ASN A 63 2.99 -4.78 3.66
N LYS A 64 4.32 -4.69 3.63
CA LYS A 64 5.17 -3.80 4.43
C LYS A 64 5.08 -4.07 5.94
N ILE A 65 4.90 -5.31 6.33
CA ILE A 65 4.84 -5.73 7.74
C ILE A 65 6.16 -5.50 8.49
N ASP A 66 7.23 -5.29 7.76
CA ASP A 66 8.55 -4.89 8.25
C ASP A 66 8.58 -3.43 8.74
N MET A 67 7.68 -2.57 8.22
CA MET A 67 7.57 -1.14 8.54
C MET A 67 6.38 -0.83 9.46
N ALA A 68 5.49 -1.79 9.72
CA ALA A 68 4.29 -1.61 10.53
C ALA A 68 4.49 -2.09 11.97
N ASP A 69 3.71 -1.53 12.90
CA ASP A 69 3.61 -2.03 14.26
C ASP A 69 3.15 -3.48 14.26
N LYS A 70 3.87 -4.35 14.97
CA LYS A 70 3.61 -5.79 14.96
C LYS A 70 2.29 -6.14 15.64
N ALA A 71 2.01 -5.53 16.79
CA ALA A 71 0.80 -5.82 17.56
C ALA A 71 -0.43 -5.34 16.79
N GLN A 72 -0.40 -4.12 16.26
CA GLN A 72 -1.47 -3.58 15.42
C GLN A 72 -1.66 -4.40 14.14
N THR A 73 -0.57 -4.85 13.50
CA THR A 73 -0.64 -5.73 12.32
C THR A 73 -1.37 -7.03 12.63
N ASP A 74 -1.16 -7.61 13.82
CA ASP A 74 -1.82 -8.85 14.24
C ASP A 74 -3.32 -8.61 14.51
N VAL A 75 -3.69 -7.49 15.13
CA VAL A 75 -5.10 -7.09 15.34
C VAL A 75 -5.80 -6.91 13.99
N TRP A 76 -5.18 -6.18 13.05
CA TRP A 76 -5.73 -5.99 11.70
C TRP A 76 -5.89 -7.32 10.94
N LEU A 77 -4.92 -8.23 11.08
CA LEU A 77 -5.00 -9.56 10.48
C LEU A 77 -6.24 -10.31 10.95
N GLU A 78 -6.49 -10.33 12.26
CA GLU A 78 -7.66 -10.99 12.83
C GLU A 78 -8.97 -10.30 12.42
N LYS A 79 -9.00 -8.96 12.40
CA LYS A 79 -10.18 -8.21 11.92
C LYS A 79 -10.53 -8.57 10.47
N ILE A 80 -9.54 -8.64 9.58
CA ILE A 80 -9.76 -9.03 8.17
C ILE A 80 -10.22 -10.48 8.08
N LYS A 81 -9.66 -11.41 8.86
CA LYS A 81 -10.11 -12.80 8.89
C LYS A 81 -11.56 -12.93 9.35
N HIS A 82 -11.96 -12.18 10.37
CA HIS A 82 -13.34 -12.18 10.85
C HIS A 82 -14.35 -11.66 9.82
N SER A 83 -13.91 -10.84 8.86
CA SER A 83 -14.75 -10.47 7.71
C SER A 83 -14.92 -11.58 6.65
N GLY A 84 -14.36 -12.77 6.90
CA GLY A 84 -14.42 -13.92 5.99
C GLY A 84 -13.45 -13.86 4.81
N LEU A 85 -12.55 -12.87 4.76
CA LEU A 85 -11.59 -12.73 3.67
C LEU A 85 -10.26 -13.45 3.98
N PRO A 86 -9.75 -14.28 3.05
CA PRO A 86 -8.40 -14.82 3.17
C PRO A 86 -7.39 -13.67 3.20
N VAL A 87 -6.50 -13.68 4.19
CA VAL A 87 -5.46 -12.65 4.34
C VAL A 87 -4.10 -13.26 4.64
N CYS A 88 -3.06 -12.72 4.02
CA CYS A 88 -1.67 -13.11 4.23
C CYS A 88 -0.83 -11.89 4.60
N LYS A 89 0.01 -12.01 5.65
CA LYS A 89 1.07 -11.05 5.97
C LYS A 89 2.23 -11.27 5.02
N ILE A 90 2.66 -10.24 4.30
CA ILE A 90 3.77 -10.32 3.37
C ILE A 90 4.78 -9.19 3.56
N ASP A 91 6.01 -9.46 3.20
CA ASP A 91 7.04 -8.47 2.94
C ASP A 91 7.60 -8.74 1.54
N CYS A 92 7.20 -7.89 0.60
CA CYS A 92 7.61 -8.03 -0.80
C CYS A 92 9.10 -7.77 -1.00
N ALA A 93 9.78 -7.01 -0.13
CA ALA A 93 11.20 -6.73 -0.25
C ALA A 93 12.04 -7.98 0.04
N THR A 94 11.72 -8.72 1.11
CA THR A 94 12.42 -9.97 1.48
C THR A 94 11.79 -11.21 0.85
N GLY A 95 10.50 -11.17 0.48
CA GLY A 95 9.72 -12.30 -0.03
C GLY A 95 9.05 -13.13 1.05
N LYS A 96 9.13 -12.69 2.31
CA LYS A 96 8.42 -13.34 3.42
C LYS A 96 6.91 -13.34 3.16
N GLY A 97 6.25 -14.48 3.36
CA GLY A 97 4.81 -14.61 3.17
C GLY A 97 4.33 -14.82 1.71
N VAL A 98 5.18 -14.65 0.70
CA VAL A 98 4.78 -14.76 -0.72
C VAL A 98 4.33 -16.18 -1.08
N LYS A 99 4.97 -17.22 -0.54
CA LYS A 99 4.54 -18.61 -0.75
C LYS A 99 3.14 -18.86 -0.17
N GLN A 100 2.87 -18.32 1.03
CA GLN A 100 1.56 -18.40 1.68
C GLN A 100 0.48 -17.68 0.85
N LEU A 101 0.81 -16.53 0.28
CA LEU A 101 -0.09 -15.80 -0.63
C LEU A 101 -0.45 -16.65 -1.86
N ILE A 102 0.53 -17.29 -2.51
CA ILE A 102 0.27 -18.18 -3.65
C ILE A 102 -0.68 -19.32 -3.24
N SER A 103 -0.44 -19.97 -2.10
CA SER A 103 -1.31 -21.04 -1.59
C SER A 103 -2.72 -20.53 -1.28
N ALA A 104 -2.86 -19.33 -0.71
CA ALA A 104 -4.15 -18.71 -0.44
C ALA A 104 -4.92 -18.41 -1.75
N VAL A 105 -4.24 -17.92 -2.78
CA VAL A 105 -4.82 -17.68 -4.11
C VAL A 105 -5.30 -19.01 -4.74
N GLN A 106 -4.50 -20.06 -4.67
CA GLN A 106 -4.88 -21.40 -5.17
C GLN A 106 -6.11 -21.94 -4.44
N LEU A 107 -6.18 -21.75 -3.12
CA LEU A 107 -7.32 -22.18 -2.31
C LEU A 107 -8.58 -21.37 -2.67
N ALA A 108 -8.47 -20.06 -2.80
CA ALA A 108 -9.56 -19.17 -3.19
C ALA A 108 -10.09 -19.48 -4.62
N ALA A 109 -9.22 -20.00 -5.48
CA ALA A 109 -9.59 -20.39 -6.85
C ALA A 109 -10.37 -21.71 -6.93
N LYS A 110 -10.36 -22.55 -5.90
CA LYS A 110 -11.00 -23.88 -5.93
C LYS A 110 -12.43 -23.86 -6.43
N PRO A 111 -13.36 -23.02 -5.94
CA PRO A 111 -14.75 -23.01 -6.42
C PRO A 111 -14.86 -22.69 -7.91
N VAL A 112 -13.93 -21.88 -8.43
CA VAL A 112 -13.89 -21.52 -9.86
C VAL A 112 -13.42 -22.72 -10.69
N ILE A 113 -12.36 -23.40 -10.23
CA ILE A 113 -11.81 -24.60 -10.87
C ILE A 113 -12.86 -25.72 -10.90
N ASP A 114 -13.55 -25.97 -9.79
CA ASP A 114 -14.58 -26.99 -9.69
C ASP A 114 -15.73 -26.73 -10.67
N LYS A 115 -16.12 -25.46 -10.83
CA LYS A 115 -17.12 -25.05 -11.84
C LYS A 115 -16.65 -25.32 -13.27
N TRP A 116 -15.37 -25.12 -13.58
CA TRP A 116 -14.81 -25.44 -14.89
C TRP A 116 -14.77 -26.95 -15.15
N LEU A 117 -14.33 -27.72 -14.17
CA LEU A 117 -14.29 -29.19 -14.28
C LEU A 117 -15.67 -29.78 -14.56
N LYS A 118 -16.72 -29.27 -13.86
CA LYS A 118 -18.12 -29.65 -14.13
C LYS A 118 -18.57 -29.34 -15.56
N LYS A 119 -17.96 -28.35 -16.22
CA LYS A 119 -18.21 -27.94 -17.59
C LYS A 119 -17.27 -28.65 -18.62
N GLY A 120 -16.46 -29.61 -18.19
CA GLY A 120 -15.50 -30.30 -19.03
C GLY A 120 -14.23 -29.48 -19.35
N VAL A 121 -14.05 -28.29 -18.79
CA VAL A 121 -12.86 -27.47 -19.03
C VAL A 121 -11.73 -27.96 -18.14
N ARG A 122 -10.67 -28.50 -18.74
CA ARG A 122 -9.48 -29.01 -18.05
C ARG A 122 -8.26 -28.18 -18.43
N ASN A 123 -7.26 -28.12 -17.53
CA ASN A 123 -5.95 -27.52 -17.81
C ASN A 123 -5.97 -26.00 -18.14
N ARG A 124 -7.03 -25.28 -17.78
CA ARG A 124 -7.05 -23.81 -17.87
C ARG A 124 -6.33 -23.22 -16.66
N PRO A 125 -5.31 -22.36 -16.85
CA PRO A 125 -4.70 -21.65 -15.73
C PRO A 125 -5.67 -20.65 -15.10
N VAL A 126 -5.57 -20.49 -13.78
CA VAL A 126 -6.30 -19.46 -13.03
C VAL A 126 -5.67 -18.10 -13.30
N ARG A 127 -6.47 -17.18 -13.73
CA ARG A 127 -6.07 -15.81 -14.02
C ARG A 127 -6.20 -14.93 -12.79
N VAL A 128 -5.11 -14.31 -12.41
CA VAL A 128 -4.98 -13.48 -11.18
C VAL A 128 -4.73 -12.03 -11.56
N MET A 129 -5.34 -11.11 -10.84
CA MET A 129 -5.06 -9.68 -10.92
C MET A 129 -4.60 -9.20 -9.56
N ILE A 130 -3.55 -8.37 -9.51
CA ILE A 130 -3.09 -7.73 -8.29
C ILE A 130 -3.51 -6.25 -8.34
N VAL A 131 -4.29 -5.83 -7.35
CA VAL A 131 -4.76 -4.45 -7.21
C VAL A 131 -4.26 -3.84 -5.90
N GLY A 132 -4.30 -2.54 -5.78
CA GLY A 132 -3.93 -1.80 -4.58
C GLY A 132 -3.52 -0.37 -4.91
N ILE A 133 -3.36 0.44 -3.87
CA ILE A 133 -2.95 1.84 -3.99
C ILE A 133 -1.55 1.98 -4.62
N PRO A 134 -1.18 3.16 -5.15
CA PRO A 134 0.19 3.44 -5.56
C PRO A 134 1.18 3.19 -4.41
N ASN A 135 2.39 2.79 -4.73
CA ASN A 135 3.50 2.55 -3.79
C ASN A 135 3.23 1.51 -2.68
N VAL A 136 2.15 0.71 -2.75
CA VAL A 136 1.88 -0.40 -1.82
C VAL A 136 2.82 -1.59 -2.00
N GLY A 137 3.54 -1.65 -3.14
CA GLY A 137 4.51 -2.71 -3.43
C GLY A 137 4.09 -3.69 -4.53
N LYS A 138 3.08 -3.37 -5.35
CA LYS A 138 2.61 -4.23 -6.46
C LYS A 138 3.72 -4.64 -7.40
N SER A 139 4.46 -3.68 -7.95
CA SER A 139 5.58 -3.96 -8.87
C SER A 139 6.67 -4.82 -8.23
N THR A 140 6.95 -4.62 -6.94
CA THR A 140 7.89 -5.45 -6.19
C THR A 140 7.39 -6.88 -6.06
N LEU A 141 6.10 -7.09 -5.74
CA LEU A 141 5.49 -8.42 -5.69
C LEU A 141 5.50 -9.08 -7.07
N ILE A 142 5.07 -8.36 -8.11
CA ILE A 142 5.04 -8.86 -9.49
C ILE A 142 6.44 -9.28 -9.92
N ASN A 143 7.44 -8.43 -9.76
CA ASN A 143 8.84 -8.74 -10.10
C ASN A 143 9.36 -9.98 -9.36
N ARG A 144 8.97 -10.16 -8.09
CA ARG A 144 9.35 -11.32 -7.30
C ARG A 144 8.66 -12.61 -7.76
N LEU A 145 7.39 -12.52 -8.14
CA LEU A 145 6.63 -13.66 -8.66
C LEU A 145 7.12 -14.07 -10.05
N VAL A 146 7.41 -13.09 -10.91
CA VAL A 146 7.87 -13.29 -12.28
C VAL A 146 9.37 -13.58 -12.35
N GLY A 147 10.17 -13.00 -11.45
CA GLY A 147 11.65 -13.03 -11.53
C GLY A 147 12.29 -14.43 -11.48
N LYS A 148 11.57 -15.44 -10.98
CA LYS A 148 11.97 -16.85 -11.05
C LYS A 148 11.53 -17.54 -12.35
N ASN A 149 10.62 -16.94 -13.11
CA ASN A 149 9.98 -17.51 -14.30
C ASN A 149 10.25 -16.70 -15.59
N LYS A 150 11.23 -15.80 -15.58
CA LYS A 150 11.57 -14.91 -16.72
C LYS A 150 11.97 -15.62 -18.02
N VAL A 151 12.06 -16.92 -18.05
CA VAL A 151 12.52 -17.70 -19.21
C VAL A 151 11.44 -17.84 -20.31
N MET A 152 10.18 -17.46 -20.10
CA MET A 152 9.09 -17.74 -21.04
C MET A 152 8.35 -16.51 -21.60
N ALA A 153 8.74 -15.30 -21.25
CA ALA A 153 8.25 -14.10 -21.96
C ALA A 153 9.24 -13.72 -23.06
N ALA A 154 9.42 -14.59 -24.05
CA ALA A 154 10.14 -14.24 -25.25
C ALA A 154 9.29 -13.21 -26.03
N ASP A 155 9.82 -12.00 -26.18
CA ASP A 155 9.36 -11.01 -27.15
C ASP A 155 9.27 -11.67 -28.53
N LYS A 156 8.07 -12.00 -28.97
CA LYS A 156 7.82 -12.27 -30.40
C LYS A 156 7.54 -10.92 -31.04
N PRO A 157 8.46 -10.39 -31.89
CA PRO A 157 8.19 -9.17 -32.63
C PRO A 157 6.98 -9.40 -33.55
N GLY A 158 5.97 -8.54 -33.46
CA GLY A 158 4.83 -8.57 -34.38
C GLY A 158 3.48 -8.98 -33.80
N VAL A 159 3.37 -9.26 -32.49
CA VAL A 159 2.06 -9.48 -31.85
C VAL A 159 1.56 -8.14 -31.29
N THR A 160 0.40 -7.71 -31.77
CA THR A 160 -0.38 -6.56 -31.31
C THR A 160 -0.35 -6.45 -29.79
N ARG A 161 -0.26 -5.22 -29.25
CA ARG A 161 -0.28 -4.86 -27.82
C ARG A 161 -1.56 -5.38 -27.12
N GLY A 162 -1.64 -6.70 -26.97
CA GLY A 162 -2.64 -7.39 -26.16
C GLY A 162 -2.20 -7.44 -24.71
N GLN A 163 -3.15 -7.69 -23.82
CA GLN A 163 -2.91 -7.90 -22.39
C GLN A 163 -1.88 -9.04 -22.22
N GLN A 164 -0.79 -8.75 -21.54
CA GLN A 164 0.25 -9.73 -21.30
C GLN A 164 -0.08 -10.55 -20.05
N TRP A 165 -0.12 -11.87 -20.20
CA TRP A 165 -0.28 -12.83 -19.13
C TRP A 165 1.08 -13.43 -18.78
N VAL A 166 1.42 -13.44 -17.52
CA VAL A 166 2.70 -13.97 -17.04
C VAL A 166 2.45 -15.10 -16.05
N THR A 167 3.02 -16.27 -16.31
CA THR A 167 2.95 -17.40 -15.39
C THR A 167 3.74 -17.09 -14.11
N ILE A 168 3.08 -17.09 -12.95
CA ILE A 168 3.67 -16.79 -11.64
C ILE A 168 3.86 -18.04 -10.78
N ALA A 169 3.10 -19.08 -11.01
CA ALA A 169 3.21 -20.40 -10.39
C ALA A 169 2.49 -21.43 -11.25
N LYS A 170 2.65 -22.75 -10.93
CA LYS A 170 1.94 -23.82 -11.65
C LYS A 170 0.43 -23.58 -11.62
N GLY A 171 -0.16 -23.40 -12.80
CA GLY A 171 -1.59 -23.17 -12.98
C GLY A 171 -2.08 -21.76 -12.61
N LEU A 172 -1.18 -20.78 -12.37
CA LEU A 172 -1.52 -19.39 -12.10
C LEU A 172 -0.88 -18.46 -13.14
N GLU A 173 -1.70 -17.63 -13.76
CA GLU A 173 -1.28 -16.53 -14.66
C GLU A 173 -1.68 -15.19 -14.07
N LEU A 174 -0.78 -14.21 -14.15
CA LEU A 174 -0.98 -12.85 -13.67
C LEU A 174 -1.25 -11.90 -14.84
N LEU A 175 -2.24 -11.04 -14.68
CA LEU A 175 -2.44 -9.88 -15.55
C LEU A 175 -1.63 -8.71 -15.00
N ASP A 176 -0.78 -8.10 -15.83
CA ASP A 176 -0.06 -6.87 -15.44
C ASP A 176 -1.05 -5.70 -15.32
N THR A 177 -1.12 -5.09 -14.15
CA THR A 177 -2.08 -4.04 -13.83
C THR A 177 -1.44 -2.84 -13.14
N PRO A 178 -1.78 -1.59 -13.56
CA PRO A 178 -1.32 -0.39 -12.89
C PRO A 178 -1.94 -0.20 -11.49
N GLY A 179 -1.30 0.60 -10.65
CA GLY A 179 -1.87 1.04 -9.38
C GLY A 179 -3.01 2.03 -9.59
N VAL A 180 -4.10 1.82 -8.87
CA VAL A 180 -5.29 2.66 -9.00
C VAL A 180 -5.71 3.17 -7.63
N LEU A 181 -5.90 4.50 -7.53
CA LEU A 181 -6.59 5.17 -6.43
C LEU A 181 -8.05 5.39 -6.82
N TRP A 182 -8.91 5.57 -5.83
CA TRP A 182 -10.33 5.89 -6.04
C TRP A 182 -10.60 7.40 -6.03
N PRO A 183 -11.76 7.84 -6.59
CA PRO A 183 -12.00 9.25 -6.96
C PRO A 183 -12.10 10.25 -5.81
N LYS A 184 -12.49 9.83 -4.63
CA LYS A 184 -12.80 10.75 -3.54
C LYS A 184 -12.43 10.12 -2.20
N PHE A 185 -11.83 10.92 -1.34
CA PHE A 185 -11.57 10.56 0.04
C PHE A 185 -12.51 11.40 0.90
N ASP A 186 -13.59 10.79 1.39
CA ASP A 186 -14.58 11.49 2.22
C ASP A 186 -14.08 11.69 3.66
N ASP A 187 -13.13 10.87 4.10
CA ASP A 187 -12.50 10.95 5.42
C ASP A 187 -11.11 11.57 5.30
N PRO A 188 -10.87 12.75 5.91
CA PRO A 188 -9.56 13.41 5.92
C PRO A 188 -8.43 12.51 6.45
N SER A 189 -8.75 11.60 7.39
CA SER A 189 -7.76 10.66 7.94
C SER A 189 -7.23 9.68 6.91
N VAL A 190 -8.08 9.23 5.97
CA VAL A 190 -7.67 8.40 4.83
C VAL A 190 -6.74 9.19 3.91
N GLY A 191 -7.12 10.42 3.59
CA GLY A 191 -6.29 11.32 2.79
C GLY A 191 -4.90 11.54 3.38
N PHE A 192 -4.84 11.85 4.65
CA PHE A 192 -3.60 12.01 5.41
C PHE A 192 -2.73 10.74 5.37
N ALA A 193 -3.30 9.58 5.70
CA ALA A 193 -2.59 8.31 5.70
C ALA A 193 -1.99 7.97 4.33
N LEU A 194 -2.73 8.21 3.24
CA LEU A 194 -2.27 8.02 1.86
C LEU A 194 -1.16 9.02 1.47
N ALA A 195 -1.24 10.29 1.94
CA ALA A 195 -0.25 11.32 1.68
C ALA A 195 1.09 10.99 2.34
N VAL A 196 1.11 10.71 3.64
CA VAL A 196 2.36 10.45 4.38
C VAL A 196 3.01 9.14 3.95
N THR A 197 2.25 8.13 3.54
CA THR A 197 2.80 6.86 3.02
C THR A 197 3.24 6.94 1.55
N GLY A 198 3.00 8.07 0.87
CA GLY A 198 3.41 8.32 -0.51
C GLY A 198 2.53 7.65 -1.56
N ALA A 199 1.29 7.27 -1.22
CA ALA A 199 0.30 6.78 -2.18
C ALA A 199 -0.24 7.92 -3.07
N ILE A 200 -0.17 9.15 -2.59
CA ILE A 200 -0.55 10.40 -3.25
C ILE A 200 0.69 11.24 -3.54
N LYS A 201 0.68 11.96 -4.66
CA LYS A 201 1.77 12.87 -5.04
C LYS A 201 1.83 14.06 -4.10
N GLU A 202 3.04 14.59 -3.89
CA GLU A 202 3.29 15.69 -2.94
C GLU A 202 2.78 17.06 -3.40
N ASP A 203 2.46 17.22 -4.68
CA ASP A 203 1.95 18.47 -5.26
C ASP A 203 0.46 18.70 -5.02
N VAL A 204 -0.26 17.73 -4.44
CA VAL A 204 -1.71 17.81 -4.22
C VAL A 204 -2.11 17.99 -2.75
N PHE A 205 -1.16 18.11 -1.83
CA PHE A 205 -1.41 18.35 -0.41
C PHE A 205 -0.31 19.23 0.22
N ASP A 206 -0.62 19.83 1.36
CA ASP A 206 0.36 20.59 2.15
C ASP A 206 1.28 19.60 2.90
N ARG A 207 2.57 19.59 2.50
CA ARG A 207 3.59 18.67 3.06
C ARG A 207 3.96 19.02 4.49
N GLU A 208 4.01 20.31 4.84
CA GLU A 208 4.33 20.78 6.17
C GLU A 208 3.22 20.35 7.13
N GLN A 209 1.96 20.62 6.79
CA GLN A 209 0.80 20.16 7.53
C GLN A 209 0.78 18.63 7.70
N ALA A 210 1.11 17.88 6.64
CA ALA A 210 1.17 16.43 6.72
C ALA A 210 2.24 15.93 7.69
N VAL A 211 3.41 16.59 7.76
CA VAL A 211 4.49 16.24 8.69
C VAL A 211 4.15 16.66 10.11
N GLU A 212 3.54 17.81 10.32
CA GLU A 212 3.08 18.23 11.64
C GLU A 212 2.09 17.21 12.24
N LEU A 213 1.07 16.80 11.47
CA LEU A 213 0.12 15.79 11.90
C LEU A 213 0.78 14.41 12.13
N LEU A 214 1.75 14.04 11.30
CA LEU A 214 2.51 12.80 11.47
C LEU A 214 3.34 12.84 12.75
N LEU A 215 4.07 13.91 13.00
CA LEU A 215 4.89 14.08 14.21
C LEU A 215 4.02 14.11 15.46
N ASP A 216 2.90 14.82 15.45
CA ASP A 216 1.93 14.83 16.55
C ASP A 216 1.44 13.40 16.90
N LEU A 217 1.11 12.61 15.88
CA LEU A 217 0.74 11.20 16.06
C LEU A 217 1.89 10.38 16.63
N LEU A 218 3.11 10.54 16.11
CA LEU A 218 4.28 9.79 16.55
C LEU A 218 4.71 10.17 17.97
N ILE A 219 4.65 11.45 18.34
CA ILE A 219 4.92 11.93 19.70
C ILE A 219 3.97 11.26 20.70
N ARG A 220 2.70 11.16 20.35
CA ARG A 220 1.68 10.55 21.24
C ARG A 220 1.76 9.03 21.34
N LYS A 221 1.99 8.35 20.21
CA LYS A 221 1.91 6.86 20.15
C LYS A 221 3.28 6.18 20.18
N TYR A 222 4.33 6.81 19.64
CA TYR A 222 5.64 6.20 19.42
C TYR A 222 6.80 7.14 19.77
N PRO A 223 6.79 7.79 20.95
CA PRO A 223 7.79 8.81 21.30
C PRO A 223 9.23 8.29 21.27
N GLN A 224 9.43 7.04 21.70
CA GLN A 224 10.77 6.43 21.78
C GLN A 224 11.41 6.22 20.40
N ASP A 225 10.62 5.95 19.38
CA ASP A 225 11.14 5.74 18.01
C ASP A 225 11.65 7.07 17.42
N LEU A 226 10.97 8.19 17.69
CA LEU A 226 11.45 9.52 17.31
C LEU A 226 12.76 9.89 18.02
N LEU A 227 12.84 9.63 19.33
CA LEU A 227 14.05 9.83 20.11
C LEU A 227 15.22 9.04 19.55
N ASN A 228 15.02 7.76 19.32
CA ASN A 228 16.07 6.85 18.82
C ASN A 228 16.54 7.27 17.42
N LYS A 229 15.63 7.72 16.56
CA LYS A 229 15.95 8.04 15.17
C LYS A 229 16.68 9.36 15.03
N TYR A 230 16.19 10.42 15.68
CA TYR A 230 16.70 11.77 15.49
C TYR A 230 17.64 12.23 16.61
N ALA A 231 17.77 11.43 17.69
CA ALA A 231 18.53 11.78 18.89
C ALA A 231 18.05 13.10 19.53
N VAL A 232 16.72 13.28 19.55
CA VAL A 232 16.09 14.46 20.15
C VAL A 232 15.34 14.05 21.40
N SER A 233 15.53 14.78 22.51
CA SER A 233 14.75 14.61 23.73
C SER A 233 13.40 15.33 23.60
N LEU A 234 12.33 14.65 24.03
CA LEU A 234 11.03 15.25 24.22
C LEU A 234 10.93 15.76 25.66
N GLU A 235 10.64 17.05 25.82
CA GLU A 235 10.45 17.67 27.11
C GLU A 235 8.97 17.93 27.38
N GLN A 236 8.61 18.07 28.64
CA GLN A 236 7.24 18.37 29.02
C GLN A 236 6.83 19.73 28.44
N GLY A 237 5.83 19.76 27.59
CA GLY A 237 5.35 20.97 26.91
C GLY A 237 5.89 21.18 25.50
N ASP A 238 6.75 20.29 24.99
CA ASP A 238 7.13 20.34 23.58
C ASP A 238 5.90 20.17 22.67
N ASP A 239 5.67 21.14 21.84
CA ASP A 239 4.76 21.04 20.71
C ASP A 239 5.47 20.47 19.45
N VAL A 240 4.72 20.26 18.39
CA VAL A 240 5.27 19.73 17.13
C VAL A 240 6.34 20.67 16.55
N ASN A 241 6.17 21.98 16.67
CA ASN A 241 7.12 22.96 16.15
C ASN A 241 8.46 22.90 16.92
N ALA A 242 8.40 22.74 18.25
CA ALA A 242 9.59 22.54 19.08
C ALA A 242 10.33 21.25 18.66
N VAL A 243 9.61 20.17 18.41
CA VAL A 243 10.19 18.89 17.94
C VAL A 243 10.80 19.04 16.54
N MET A 244 10.13 19.73 15.62
CA MET A 244 10.69 20.01 14.28
C MET A 244 11.98 20.85 14.37
N ALA A 245 12.02 21.85 15.26
CA ALA A 245 13.22 22.65 15.50
C ALA A 245 14.37 21.79 16.07
N LYS A 246 14.10 20.93 17.04
CA LYS A 246 15.09 19.99 17.58
C LYS A 246 15.63 19.05 16.50
N ILE A 247 14.75 18.51 15.64
CA ILE A 247 15.15 17.68 14.48
C ILE A 247 16.03 18.48 13.51
N ALA A 248 15.66 19.75 13.23
CA ALA A 248 16.44 20.62 12.34
C ALA A 248 17.88 20.78 12.81
N VAL A 249 18.04 21.09 14.09
CA VAL A 249 19.38 21.26 14.72
C VAL A 249 20.13 19.92 14.70
N ALA A 250 19.51 18.84 15.18
CA ALA A 250 20.16 17.52 15.31
C ALA A 250 20.57 16.93 13.96
N ARG A 251 19.91 17.31 12.85
CA ARG A 251 20.17 16.80 11.49
C ARG A 251 20.81 17.80 10.56
N GLY A 252 21.19 18.97 11.07
CA GLY A 252 21.83 20.01 10.26
C GLY A 252 20.92 20.57 9.14
N CYS A 253 19.62 20.59 9.36
CA CYS A 253 18.66 21.19 8.44
C CYS A 253 18.63 22.71 8.68
N LEU A 254 19.73 23.38 8.29
CA LEU A 254 19.93 24.81 8.49
C LEU A 254 20.14 25.53 7.15
N LYS A 255 19.68 26.78 7.09
CA LYS A 255 19.97 27.75 6.02
C LYS A 255 21.22 28.56 6.36
N SER A 256 21.68 29.37 5.41
CA SER A 256 22.75 30.35 5.65
C SER A 256 22.37 31.25 6.80
N GLY A 257 23.32 31.50 7.73
CA GLY A 257 23.07 32.29 8.93
C GLY A 257 22.48 31.49 10.12
N GLY A 258 22.40 30.17 10.04
CA GLY A 258 21.96 29.29 11.15
C GLY A 258 20.44 29.24 11.36
N GLN A 259 19.65 29.79 10.46
CA GLN A 259 18.19 29.67 10.50
C GLN A 259 17.72 28.24 10.20
N LEU A 260 16.65 27.81 10.86
CA LEU A 260 16.05 26.50 10.63
C LEU A 260 15.50 26.39 9.21
N ASP A 261 15.81 25.28 8.54
CA ASP A 261 15.28 24.93 7.22
C ASP A 261 14.16 23.90 7.38
N ILE A 262 12.94 24.39 7.63
CA ILE A 262 11.76 23.56 7.87
C ILE A 262 11.43 22.69 6.64
N ASP A 263 11.59 23.20 5.43
CA ASP A 263 11.40 22.41 4.22
C ASP A 263 12.29 21.16 4.16
N LYS A 264 13.56 21.28 4.59
CA LYS A 264 14.46 20.12 4.69
C LYS A 264 14.03 19.16 5.77
N VAL A 265 13.50 19.63 6.91
CA VAL A 265 12.94 18.77 7.96
C VAL A 265 11.75 18.00 7.43
N VAL A 266 10.83 18.67 6.75
CA VAL A 266 9.64 18.06 6.14
C VAL A 266 10.03 16.95 5.16
N GLN A 267 10.96 17.23 4.24
CA GLN A 267 11.47 16.23 3.29
C GLN A 267 12.16 15.06 3.99
N LEU A 268 12.95 15.34 5.04
CA LEU A 268 13.66 14.32 5.81
C LEU A 268 12.68 13.38 6.50
N VAL A 269 11.69 13.92 7.20
CA VAL A 269 10.70 13.14 7.98
C VAL A 269 9.87 12.27 7.04
N LEU A 270 9.31 12.82 5.96
CA LEU A 270 8.54 12.04 4.98
C LEU A 270 9.38 10.93 4.35
N ARG A 271 10.61 11.22 3.93
CA ARG A 271 11.52 10.23 3.36
C ARG A 271 11.82 9.11 4.35
N ASP A 272 12.12 9.44 5.60
CA ASP A 272 12.49 8.45 6.62
C ASP A 272 11.29 7.61 7.05
N PHE A 273 10.09 8.20 7.14
CA PHE A 273 8.85 7.49 7.40
C PHE A 273 8.51 6.50 6.26
N ARG A 274 8.53 6.97 5.02
CA ARG A 274 8.24 6.13 3.84
C ARG A 274 9.21 4.98 3.65
N ALA A 275 10.46 5.19 4.04
CA ALA A 275 11.52 4.17 3.98
C ALA A 275 11.55 3.23 5.21
N GLY A 276 10.65 3.40 6.18
CA GLY A 276 10.63 2.60 7.42
C GLY A 276 11.84 2.86 8.35
N ARG A 277 12.52 4.00 8.18
CA ARG A 277 13.73 4.32 8.95
C ARG A 277 13.45 4.98 10.30
N LEU A 278 12.23 5.44 10.53
CA LEU A 278 11.82 6.02 11.81
C LEU A 278 11.52 4.94 12.86
N GLY A 279 11.02 3.78 12.43
CA GLY A 279 10.54 2.71 13.29
C GLY A 279 9.42 1.94 12.61
N ARG A 280 8.60 1.25 13.41
CA ARG A 280 7.45 0.48 12.92
C ARG A 280 6.16 1.12 13.41
N PHE A 281 5.36 1.62 12.51
CA PHE A 281 4.17 2.39 12.84
C PHE A 281 2.94 1.88 12.13
N THR A 282 1.78 1.93 12.80
CA THR A 282 0.47 1.79 12.17
C THR A 282 -0.36 3.02 12.52
N ILE A 283 -0.79 3.74 11.48
CA ILE A 283 -1.54 5.00 11.60
C ILE A 283 -3.01 4.70 11.84
N ASP A 284 -3.58 3.80 11.03
CA ASP A 284 -4.98 3.42 11.14
C ASP A 284 -5.25 2.69 12.44
N GLU A 285 -6.35 3.05 13.08
CA GLU A 285 -6.89 2.31 14.22
C GLU A 285 -7.83 1.20 13.74
N PRO A 286 -7.71 -0.02 14.30
CA PRO A 286 -8.53 -1.17 13.92
C PRO A 286 -10.00 -1.07 14.33
#